data_3051a07ef087b9dd0f0395ccb6ab160e
#
_entry.id   3051a07ef087b9dd0f0395ccb6ab160e
#
_cell.length_a   1.000
_cell.length_b   1.000
_cell.length_c   1.000
_cell.angle_alpha   90.00
_cell.angle_beta   90.00
_cell.angle_gamma   90.00
#
_symmetry.space_group_name_H-M   'P 1'
#
loop_
_entity.id
_entity.type
_entity.pdbx_description
1 polymer ?
#
loop_
_entity_poly.entity_id
_entity_poly.type
_entity_poly.pdbx_seq_one_letter_code
_entity_poly.pdbx_strand_id
1 'polypeptide(L)'
;MRKLRENFSKKINHLSSLSLTEWQWVLCFLIAAFLLWGIGLGNLPLRDWDEGTRALVAREIYQTGNWLYPTFQGKPYLLKPPLMDWLIACSYQLGGVTEFTTRLPGAFFSACGVPLLYLVARELFLERLPAIFSAAVYLTLLPVVRHGRLAMLDGMVITFFLLLLVCLLKSRRNAYWAIGIGLCLGLITFIKGLLVVPLATIALSFIIADKQLKILKNRYFWLGLIIGNLPIIAWYTAQWQHYGSTFLQVHFQNQGLERISQAVEGHNQPAWFYLLELIKYTLPWLLFWFGGLYLAWQKRTTSWGALILIGTVGYLGVISLMKTKLPWYIMPLYPFFALAVAVQLVEFWKNGKRLPRFLTIILGLLVLVGLIGLAYFILADPQPVLMVMSVIVALTMGTSAWLAKKNNPKFIIILLIGMYLVLGLLMTSKSWIWELNEAFPVKPVAALIRERTNTNAVIYTSFGYRRPSLDFYSERQVIPSDTNTLKKIWSQQSYFLLNQQTLSALNLPDSVTLGTAEGFTLLSHKLPI
;
A
#
# COMPACT_ATOMS: atom_id res chain seq x y z
N MET A 1 28.38 29.94 -27.59
CA MET A 1 28.20 28.83 -26.64
C MET A 1 28.76 29.11 -25.24
N ARG A 2 29.93 29.78 -25.08
CA ARG A 2 30.50 30.08 -23.74
C ARG A 2 29.64 31.03 -22.89
N LYS A 3 29.14 32.14 -23.47
CA LYS A 3 28.23 33.12 -22.83
C LYS A 3 26.86 32.52 -22.42
N LEU A 4 26.35 31.54 -23.15
CA LEU A 4 25.13 30.81 -22.78
C LEU A 4 25.37 29.89 -21.58
N ARG A 5 26.54 29.26 -21.45
CA ARG A 5 26.94 28.47 -20.29
C ARG A 5 27.13 29.33 -19.03
N GLU A 6 27.73 30.50 -19.16
CA GLU A 6 27.96 31.41 -18.03
C GLU A 6 26.65 32.04 -17.52
N ASN A 7 25.73 32.43 -18.43
CA ASN A 7 24.41 32.92 -18.05
C ASN A 7 23.51 31.80 -17.43
N PHE A 8 23.68 30.56 -17.88
CA PHE A 8 23.00 29.42 -17.29
C PHE A 8 23.55 29.08 -15.88
N SER A 9 24.88 29.18 -15.71
CA SER A 9 25.53 29.01 -14.41
C SER A 9 25.11 30.08 -13.38
N LYS A 10 25.05 31.38 -13.82
CA LYS A 10 24.58 32.47 -12.96
C LYS A 10 23.10 32.36 -12.58
N LYS A 11 22.25 31.87 -13.48
CA LYS A 11 20.82 31.69 -13.21
C LYS A 11 20.55 30.48 -12.27
N ILE A 12 21.43 29.47 -12.32
CA ILE A 12 21.41 28.34 -11.36
C ILE A 12 21.85 28.81 -9.96
N ASN A 13 22.83 29.71 -9.88
CA ASN A 13 23.26 30.28 -8.60
C ASN A 13 22.23 31.22 -7.97
N HIS A 14 21.34 31.85 -8.74
CA HIS A 14 20.23 32.65 -8.20
C HIS A 14 19.07 31.78 -7.66
N LEU A 15 18.92 30.53 -8.13
CA LEU A 15 18.02 29.52 -7.49
C LEU A 15 18.66 28.90 -6.25
N SER A 16 19.98 29.04 -6.07
CA SER A 16 20.70 28.60 -4.86
C SER A 16 20.49 29.52 -3.65
N SER A 17 19.99 30.72 -3.83
CA SER A 17 19.65 31.64 -2.72
C SER A 17 18.34 31.28 -1.98
N LEU A 18 17.54 30.37 -2.51
CA LEU A 18 16.41 29.70 -1.85
C LEU A 18 16.73 28.23 -1.57
N SER A 19 17.99 27.92 -1.20
CA SER A 19 18.34 26.54 -0.88
C SER A 19 17.73 26.14 0.46
N LEU A 20 16.57 25.52 0.42
CA LEU A 20 15.97 24.86 1.58
C LEU A 20 17.03 23.96 2.26
N THR A 21 17.08 23.98 3.57
CA THR A 21 17.90 23.07 4.37
C THR A 21 17.42 21.64 4.23
N GLU A 22 18.21 20.67 4.66
CA GLU A 22 17.78 19.25 4.62
C GLU A 22 16.48 19.03 5.39
N TRP A 23 16.32 19.67 6.56
CA TRP A 23 15.12 19.56 7.38
C TRP A 23 13.88 20.21 6.75
N GLN A 24 14.07 21.32 6.04
CA GLN A 24 12.98 21.94 5.31
C GLN A 24 12.46 21.03 4.18
N TRP A 25 13.35 20.33 3.45
CA TRP A 25 12.92 19.34 2.45
C TRP A 25 12.20 18.16 3.08
N VAL A 26 12.71 17.63 4.19
CA VAL A 26 12.03 16.56 4.95
C VAL A 26 10.63 17.00 5.37
N LEU A 27 10.50 18.23 5.91
CA LEU A 27 9.21 18.78 6.32
C LEU A 27 8.26 19.02 5.13
N CYS A 28 8.76 19.58 4.02
CA CYS A 28 7.95 19.78 2.81
C CYS A 28 7.40 18.45 2.28
N PHE A 29 8.23 17.41 2.19
CA PHE A 29 7.78 16.08 1.75
C PHE A 29 6.83 15.45 2.76
N LEU A 30 7.04 15.63 4.04
CA LEU A 30 6.16 15.12 5.08
C LEU A 30 4.77 15.78 4.99
N ILE A 31 4.72 17.11 4.88
CA ILE A 31 3.45 17.86 4.74
C ILE A 31 2.74 17.45 3.45
N ALA A 32 3.45 17.41 2.32
CA ALA A 32 2.86 17.00 1.04
C ALA A 32 2.31 15.57 1.10
N ALA A 33 3.01 14.66 1.77
CA ALA A 33 2.54 13.30 1.97
C ALA A 33 1.31 13.26 2.88
N PHE A 34 1.33 13.92 4.04
CA PHE A 34 0.17 13.94 4.94
C PHE A 34 -1.07 14.56 4.31
N LEU A 35 -0.93 15.60 3.50
CA LEU A 35 -2.04 16.15 2.74
C LEU A 35 -2.64 15.10 1.78
N LEU A 36 -1.79 14.41 1.02
CA LEU A 36 -2.27 13.43 0.04
C LEU A 36 -2.81 12.15 0.68
N TRP A 37 -2.20 11.67 1.78
CA TRP A 37 -2.69 10.48 2.50
C TRP A 37 -3.91 10.77 3.37
N GLY A 38 -4.05 11.99 3.90
CA GLY A 38 -5.13 12.36 4.82
C GLY A 38 -6.43 12.81 4.15
N ILE A 39 -6.34 13.40 2.93
CA ILE A 39 -7.52 13.95 2.26
C ILE A 39 -8.55 12.85 1.95
N GLY A 40 -9.78 13.01 2.45
CA GLY A 40 -10.86 12.04 2.21
C GLY A 40 -10.61 10.64 2.78
N LEU A 41 -9.75 10.46 3.78
CA LEU A 41 -9.33 9.15 4.30
C LEU A 41 -10.51 8.32 4.86
N GLY A 42 -11.50 8.96 5.48
CA GLY A 42 -12.69 8.32 6.04
C GLY A 42 -13.92 8.33 5.12
N ASN A 43 -13.83 8.84 3.88
CA ASN A 43 -15.02 9.08 3.05
C ASN A 43 -15.62 7.81 2.43
N LEU A 44 -14.84 6.75 2.26
CA LEU A 44 -15.29 5.51 1.65
C LEU A 44 -15.35 4.38 2.68
N PRO A 45 -16.31 3.43 2.52
CA PRO A 45 -16.37 2.24 3.35
C PRO A 45 -15.05 1.48 3.37
N LEU A 46 -14.83 0.72 4.44
CA LEU A 46 -13.71 -0.21 4.51
C LEU A 46 -13.88 -1.30 3.45
N ARG A 47 -12.76 -1.69 2.84
CA ARG A 47 -12.71 -2.80 1.90
C ARG A 47 -12.95 -4.13 2.63
N ASP A 48 -13.46 -5.10 1.89
CA ASP A 48 -13.44 -6.49 2.34
C ASP A 48 -12.00 -7.00 2.52
N TRP A 49 -11.83 -8.19 3.05
CA TRP A 49 -10.55 -8.87 3.27
C TRP A 49 -9.65 -8.12 4.26
N ASP A 50 -8.57 -7.51 3.78
CA ASP A 50 -7.53 -6.99 4.66
C ASP A 50 -8.03 -5.84 5.56
N GLU A 51 -8.69 -4.81 5.03
CA GLU A 51 -9.18 -3.69 5.85
C GLU A 51 -10.28 -4.13 6.82
N GLY A 52 -11.29 -4.84 6.33
CA GLY A 52 -12.40 -5.33 7.16
C GLY A 52 -11.90 -6.28 8.25
N THR A 53 -10.94 -7.15 7.92
CA THR A 53 -10.32 -8.06 8.90
C THR A 53 -9.55 -7.27 9.97
N ARG A 54 -8.71 -6.30 9.57
CA ARG A 54 -7.97 -5.46 10.54
C ARG A 54 -8.93 -4.67 11.42
N ALA A 55 -9.97 -4.09 10.83
CA ALA A 55 -10.98 -3.33 11.56
C ALA A 55 -11.71 -4.18 12.61
N LEU A 56 -12.11 -5.40 12.25
CA LEU A 56 -12.77 -6.33 13.18
C LEU A 56 -11.86 -6.74 14.33
N VAL A 57 -10.64 -7.21 14.02
CA VAL A 57 -9.67 -7.62 15.05
C VAL A 57 -9.37 -6.46 15.99
N ALA A 58 -9.11 -5.27 15.45
CA ALA A 58 -8.83 -4.09 16.27
C ALA A 58 -10.04 -3.65 17.12
N ARG A 59 -11.27 -3.78 16.58
CA ARG A 59 -12.50 -3.49 17.33
C ARG A 59 -12.69 -4.47 18.48
N GLU A 60 -12.44 -5.76 18.28
CA GLU A 60 -12.53 -6.76 19.34
C GLU A 60 -11.47 -6.52 20.42
N ILE A 61 -10.23 -6.15 20.05
CA ILE A 61 -9.21 -5.73 21.02
C ILE A 61 -9.71 -4.52 21.82
N TYR A 62 -10.26 -3.51 21.16
CA TYR A 62 -10.77 -2.29 21.79
C TYR A 62 -11.93 -2.58 22.75
N GLN A 63 -12.86 -3.46 22.38
CA GLN A 63 -14.07 -3.78 23.17
C GLN A 63 -13.78 -4.71 24.33
N THR A 64 -12.89 -5.71 24.13
CA THR A 64 -12.62 -6.76 25.14
C THR A 64 -11.44 -6.44 26.03
N GLY A 65 -10.56 -5.52 25.63
CA GLY A 65 -9.28 -5.26 26.30
C GLY A 65 -8.26 -6.39 26.15
N ASN A 66 -8.49 -7.38 25.29
CA ASN A 66 -7.59 -8.51 25.09
C ASN A 66 -6.55 -8.20 24.01
N TRP A 67 -5.47 -7.51 24.41
CA TRP A 67 -4.38 -7.14 23.52
C TRP A 67 -3.45 -8.30 23.16
N LEU A 68 -3.30 -9.27 24.07
CA LEU A 68 -2.32 -10.34 23.89
C LEU A 68 -2.82 -11.45 22.97
N TYR A 69 -4.09 -11.81 23.08
CA TYR A 69 -4.74 -12.89 22.34
C TYR A 69 -5.87 -12.34 21.47
N PRO A 70 -5.55 -11.64 20.37
CA PRO A 70 -6.57 -11.03 19.51
C PRO A 70 -7.50 -12.08 18.94
N THR A 71 -8.76 -11.70 18.78
CA THR A 71 -9.80 -12.53 18.20
C THR A 71 -10.36 -11.92 16.93
N PHE A 72 -10.99 -12.75 16.11
CA PHE A 72 -11.75 -12.39 14.93
C PHE A 72 -13.09 -13.12 15.02
N GLN A 73 -14.16 -12.39 15.27
CA GLN A 73 -15.50 -12.90 15.54
C GLN A 73 -15.53 -13.93 16.70
N GLY A 74 -14.88 -13.57 17.79
CA GLY A 74 -14.77 -14.40 18.98
C GLY A 74 -13.87 -15.63 18.84
N LYS A 75 -13.28 -15.88 17.67
CA LYS A 75 -12.31 -16.97 17.44
C LYS A 75 -10.88 -16.45 17.46
N PRO A 76 -9.88 -17.24 17.89
CA PRO A 76 -8.48 -16.82 17.89
C PRO A 76 -8.01 -16.33 16.53
N TYR A 77 -7.38 -15.15 16.49
CA TYR A 77 -6.79 -14.59 15.27
C TYR A 77 -5.29 -14.87 15.23
N LEU A 78 -4.89 -15.92 14.49
CA LEU A 78 -3.52 -16.43 14.46
C LEU A 78 -2.77 -16.09 13.16
N LEU A 79 -3.38 -15.32 12.25
CA LEU A 79 -2.85 -15.14 10.90
C LEU A 79 -1.68 -14.17 10.81
N LYS A 80 -1.68 -13.09 11.61
CA LYS A 80 -0.68 -12.02 11.54
C LYS A 80 -0.26 -11.56 12.93
N PRO A 81 0.97 -11.03 13.10
CA PRO A 81 1.38 -10.36 14.32
C PRO A 81 0.54 -9.09 14.57
N PRO A 82 0.40 -8.65 15.83
CA PRO A 82 -0.67 -7.73 16.22
C PRO A 82 -0.36 -6.24 16.11
N LEU A 83 0.86 -5.82 15.74
CA LEU A 83 1.28 -4.41 15.88
C LEU A 83 0.34 -3.43 15.17
N MET A 84 -0.10 -3.76 13.94
CA MET A 84 -1.04 -2.90 13.21
C MET A 84 -2.41 -2.86 13.89
N ASP A 85 -2.90 -4.00 14.34
CA ASP A 85 -4.20 -4.11 14.99
C ASP A 85 -4.22 -3.37 16.33
N TRP A 86 -3.11 -3.40 17.08
CA TRP A 86 -2.92 -2.61 18.29
C TRP A 86 -2.95 -1.10 18.01
N LEU A 87 -2.28 -0.65 16.97
CA LEU A 87 -2.26 0.77 16.59
C LEU A 87 -3.65 1.24 16.16
N ILE A 88 -4.41 0.40 15.44
CA ILE A 88 -5.81 0.72 15.09
C ILE A 88 -6.68 0.75 16.36
N ALA A 89 -6.55 -0.21 17.27
CA ALA A 89 -7.28 -0.22 18.53
C ALA A 89 -6.96 1.01 19.39
N CYS A 90 -5.69 1.45 19.45
CA CYS A 90 -5.32 2.72 20.07
C CYS A 90 -5.99 3.92 19.40
N SER A 91 -6.05 3.95 18.06
CA SER A 91 -6.73 5.05 17.35
C SER A 91 -8.24 5.05 17.61
N TYR A 92 -8.86 3.90 17.85
CA TYR A 92 -10.27 3.81 18.28
C TYR A 92 -10.51 4.40 19.67
N GLN A 93 -9.55 4.27 20.58
CA GLN A 93 -9.63 4.93 21.90
C GLN A 93 -9.62 6.46 21.79
N LEU A 94 -8.91 7.00 20.79
CA LEU A 94 -8.78 8.46 20.60
C LEU A 94 -9.93 9.09 19.82
N GLY A 95 -10.49 8.39 18.84
CA GLY A 95 -11.45 8.97 17.89
C GLY A 95 -12.67 8.09 17.59
N GLY A 96 -12.92 7.05 18.35
CA GLY A 96 -14.02 6.09 18.12
C GLY A 96 -13.75 5.15 16.95
N VAL A 97 -14.68 4.22 16.72
CA VAL A 97 -14.59 3.19 15.68
C VAL A 97 -15.15 3.75 14.37
N THR A 98 -14.28 4.23 13.50
CA THR A 98 -14.62 4.86 12.22
C THR A 98 -13.67 4.39 11.10
N GLU A 99 -14.02 4.64 9.83
CA GLU A 99 -13.13 4.41 8.69
C GLU A 99 -11.84 5.22 8.80
N PHE A 100 -11.96 6.48 9.25
CA PHE A 100 -10.80 7.36 9.43
C PHE A 100 -9.82 6.79 10.45
N THR A 101 -10.29 6.45 11.66
CA THR A 101 -9.44 5.91 12.73
C THR A 101 -8.88 4.53 12.40
N THR A 102 -9.62 3.72 11.63
CA THR A 102 -9.12 2.43 11.10
C THR A 102 -7.93 2.63 10.18
N ARG A 103 -7.98 3.61 9.28
CA ARG A 103 -6.93 3.87 8.27
C ARG A 103 -5.79 4.74 8.78
N LEU A 104 -6.02 5.51 9.83
CA LEU A 104 -5.08 6.52 10.33
C LEU A 104 -3.68 5.98 10.60
N PRO A 105 -3.45 4.85 11.30
CA PRO A 105 -2.09 4.33 11.54
C PRO A 105 -1.38 3.96 10.24
N GLY A 106 -2.04 3.25 9.32
CA GLY A 106 -1.48 2.88 8.01
C GLY A 106 -1.08 4.12 7.20
N ALA A 107 -1.97 5.09 7.08
CA ALA A 107 -1.74 6.33 6.36
C ALA A 107 -0.60 7.16 6.97
N PHE A 108 -0.55 7.28 8.30
CA PHE A 108 0.49 8.00 9.02
C PHE A 108 1.88 7.42 8.73
N PHE A 109 2.06 6.13 8.98
CA PHE A 109 3.37 5.49 8.73
C PHE A 109 3.74 5.52 7.24
N SER A 110 2.80 5.22 6.35
CA SER A 110 3.08 5.23 4.91
C SER A 110 3.50 6.61 4.40
N ALA A 111 2.88 7.69 4.88
CA ALA A 111 3.27 9.06 4.55
C ALA A 111 4.72 9.38 4.99
N CYS A 112 5.15 8.87 6.15
CA CYS A 112 6.52 9.00 6.63
C CYS A 112 7.56 8.31 5.70
N GLY A 113 7.13 7.35 4.88
CA GLY A 113 7.99 6.70 3.87
C GLY A 113 8.57 7.67 2.85
N VAL A 114 7.86 8.75 2.50
CA VAL A 114 8.30 9.74 1.50
C VAL A 114 9.56 10.49 1.95
N PRO A 115 9.59 11.17 3.11
CA PRO A 115 10.81 11.81 3.58
C PRO A 115 11.91 10.81 3.93
N LEU A 116 11.59 9.58 4.33
CA LEU A 116 12.60 8.54 4.53
C LEU A 116 13.30 8.16 3.24
N LEU A 117 12.58 8.04 2.11
CA LEU A 117 13.21 7.81 0.82
C LEU A 117 14.09 8.99 0.39
N TYR A 118 13.66 10.24 0.66
CA TYR A 118 14.54 11.40 0.49
C TYR A 118 15.86 11.23 1.27
N LEU A 119 15.78 10.84 2.55
CA LEU A 119 16.97 10.63 3.39
C LEU A 119 17.84 9.46 2.89
N VAL A 120 17.26 8.35 2.45
CA VAL A 120 18.01 7.25 1.79
C VAL A 120 18.79 7.79 0.60
N ALA A 121 18.13 8.52 -0.29
CA ALA A 121 18.77 9.07 -1.47
C ALA A 121 19.84 10.12 -1.13
N ARG A 122 19.67 10.92 -0.06
CA ARG A 122 20.69 11.86 0.42
C ARG A 122 21.96 11.17 0.93
N GLU A 123 21.84 9.97 1.47
CA GLU A 123 22.99 9.17 1.88
C GLU A 123 23.68 8.43 0.70
N LEU A 124 22.97 8.22 -0.39
CA LEU A 124 23.48 7.55 -1.59
C LEU A 124 24.12 8.49 -2.60
N PHE A 125 23.57 9.70 -2.73
CA PHE A 125 24.00 10.67 -3.73
C PHE A 125 24.66 11.91 -3.09
N LEU A 126 25.76 12.37 -3.67
CA LEU A 126 26.42 13.61 -3.23
C LEU A 126 25.52 14.82 -3.45
N GLU A 127 24.79 14.83 -4.56
CA GLU A 127 23.91 15.92 -4.93
C GLU A 127 22.50 15.73 -4.39
N ARG A 128 21.81 16.85 -4.16
CA ARG A 128 20.45 16.84 -3.60
C ARG A 128 19.38 16.48 -4.64
N LEU A 129 19.61 16.81 -5.91
CA LEU A 129 18.59 16.67 -6.95
C LEU A 129 18.07 15.24 -7.14
N PRO A 130 18.91 14.18 -7.14
CA PRO A 130 18.43 12.81 -7.17
C PRO A 130 17.51 12.46 -5.98
N ALA A 131 17.78 13.01 -4.81
CA ALA A 131 16.97 12.76 -3.61
C ALA A 131 15.60 13.45 -3.71
N ILE A 132 15.56 14.70 -4.20
CA ILE A 132 14.30 15.42 -4.42
C ILE A 132 13.44 14.65 -5.43
N PHE A 133 14.02 14.24 -6.57
CA PHE A 133 13.26 13.53 -7.60
C PHE A 133 12.81 12.13 -7.11
N SER A 134 13.63 11.42 -6.34
CA SER A 134 13.24 10.11 -5.78
C SER A 134 12.02 10.23 -4.87
N ALA A 135 12.03 11.18 -3.93
CA ALA A 135 10.92 11.40 -3.03
C ALA A 135 9.68 11.91 -3.76
N ALA A 136 9.83 12.82 -4.73
CA ALA A 136 8.72 13.38 -5.49
C ALA A 136 8.07 12.33 -6.43
N VAL A 137 8.86 11.47 -7.07
CA VAL A 137 8.34 10.34 -7.84
C VAL A 137 7.60 9.37 -6.94
N TYR A 138 8.18 8.99 -5.79
CA TYR A 138 7.55 8.09 -4.83
C TYR A 138 6.23 8.64 -4.28
N LEU A 139 6.18 9.94 -3.95
CA LEU A 139 4.99 10.69 -3.54
C LEU A 139 3.88 10.66 -4.60
N THR A 140 4.24 10.55 -5.88
CA THR A 140 3.30 10.59 -7.01
C THR A 140 3.09 9.24 -7.69
N LEU A 141 3.51 8.14 -7.06
CA LEU A 141 3.17 6.78 -7.48
C LEU A 141 1.78 6.38 -6.96
N LEU A 142 0.84 6.18 -7.87
CA LEU A 142 -0.53 5.80 -7.53
C LEU A 142 -0.64 4.60 -6.59
N PRO A 143 0.07 3.46 -6.81
CA PRO A 143 -0.02 2.32 -5.90
C PRO A 143 0.45 2.65 -4.47
N VAL A 144 1.50 3.46 -4.34
CA VAL A 144 2.06 3.86 -3.04
C VAL A 144 1.06 4.69 -2.24
N VAL A 145 0.47 5.70 -2.89
CA VAL A 145 -0.54 6.56 -2.25
C VAL A 145 -1.76 5.74 -1.87
N ARG A 146 -2.29 4.98 -2.82
CA ARG A 146 -3.54 4.24 -2.65
C ARG A 146 -3.45 3.15 -1.56
N HIS A 147 -2.47 2.24 -1.67
CA HIS A 147 -2.30 1.19 -0.67
C HIS A 147 -1.83 1.73 0.68
N GLY A 148 -1.04 2.79 0.67
CA GLY A 148 -0.58 3.43 1.90
C GLY A 148 -1.68 4.09 2.71
N ARG A 149 -2.83 4.41 2.10
CA ARG A 149 -4.02 4.98 2.78
C ARG A 149 -4.93 3.92 3.39
N LEU A 150 -4.81 2.68 2.95
CA LEU A 150 -5.63 1.57 3.43
C LEU A 150 -5.13 1.05 4.78
N ALA A 151 -6.01 0.44 5.55
CA ALA A 151 -5.64 -0.26 6.78
C ALA A 151 -4.93 -1.59 6.46
N MET A 152 -3.85 -1.50 5.68
CA MET A 152 -3.01 -2.61 5.22
C MET A 152 -1.61 -2.53 5.80
N LEU A 153 -0.95 -3.68 5.90
CA LEU A 153 0.36 -3.80 6.55
C LEU A 153 1.51 -3.24 5.71
N ASP A 154 1.35 -3.21 4.38
CA ASP A 154 2.44 -3.01 3.42
C ASP A 154 3.08 -1.62 3.50
N GLY A 155 2.28 -0.56 3.63
CA GLY A 155 2.77 0.80 3.77
C GLY A 155 3.68 0.98 4.99
N MET A 156 3.29 0.41 6.13
CA MET A 156 4.07 0.44 7.37
C MET A 156 5.37 -0.38 7.24
N VAL A 157 5.30 -1.57 6.65
CA VAL A 157 6.50 -2.41 6.39
C VAL A 157 7.53 -1.65 5.58
N ILE A 158 7.10 -0.99 4.48
CA ILE A 158 8.02 -0.24 3.62
C ILE A 158 8.65 0.93 4.37
N THR A 159 7.89 1.60 5.19
CA THR A 159 8.39 2.72 6.00
C THR A 159 9.50 2.28 6.96
N PHE A 160 9.32 1.17 7.67
CA PHE A 160 10.38 0.62 8.52
C PHE A 160 11.55 0.05 7.72
N PHE A 161 11.30 -0.47 6.52
CA PHE A 161 12.37 -0.88 5.64
C PHE A 161 13.18 0.32 5.11
N LEU A 162 12.55 1.43 4.77
CA LEU A 162 13.24 2.68 4.42
C LEU A 162 14.02 3.25 5.60
N LEU A 163 13.46 3.21 6.82
CA LEU A 163 14.17 3.59 8.03
C LEU A 163 15.39 2.69 8.29
N LEU A 164 15.26 1.39 8.07
CA LEU A 164 16.37 0.44 8.10
C LEU A 164 17.48 0.86 7.14
N LEU A 165 17.15 1.19 5.89
CA LEU A 165 18.11 1.65 4.89
C LEU A 165 18.79 2.96 5.30
N VAL A 166 18.06 3.92 5.89
CA VAL A 166 18.64 5.15 6.45
C VAL A 166 19.64 4.80 7.55
N CYS A 167 19.26 3.94 8.48
CA CYS A 167 20.13 3.50 9.58
C CYS A 167 21.38 2.78 9.07
N LEU A 168 21.21 1.90 8.09
CA LEU A 168 22.31 1.17 7.45
C LEU A 168 23.30 2.14 6.79
N LEU A 169 22.81 3.08 6.00
CA LEU A 169 23.64 4.04 5.30
C LEU A 169 24.37 5.00 6.27
N LYS A 170 23.70 5.47 7.30
CA LYS A 170 24.29 6.33 8.35
C LYS A 170 25.28 5.59 9.24
N SER A 171 25.10 4.28 9.44
CA SER A 171 26.04 3.46 10.23
C SER A 171 27.45 3.40 9.65
N ARG A 172 27.63 3.78 8.39
CA ARG A 172 28.95 3.93 7.75
C ARG A 172 29.82 5.00 8.43
N ARG A 173 29.18 6.05 8.97
CA ARG A 173 29.85 7.18 9.61
C ARG A 173 29.75 7.12 11.14
N ASN A 174 28.65 6.64 11.67
CA ASN A 174 28.42 6.55 13.10
C ASN A 174 27.82 5.19 13.45
N ALA A 175 28.61 4.39 14.17
CA ALA A 175 28.30 3.01 14.55
C ALA A 175 26.99 2.86 15.34
N TYR A 176 26.54 3.88 16.09
CA TYR A 176 25.29 3.85 16.86
C TYR A 176 24.05 3.68 15.98
N TRP A 177 24.08 4.14 14.73
CA TRP A 177 22.95 3.95 13.81
C TRP A 177 22.66 2.48 13.50
N ALA A 178 23.62 1.59 13.70
CA ALA A 178 23.41 0.15 13.48
C ALA A 178 22.34 -0.46 14.40
N ILE A 179 22.05 0.17 15.57
CA ILE A 179 20.96 -0.27 16.46
C ILE A 179 19.60 -0.21 15.73
N GLY A 180 19.39 0.84 14.93
CA GLY A 180 18.16 1.03 14.17
C GLY A 180 17.91 -0.04 13.12
N ILE A 181 18.97 -0.69 12.58
CA ILE A 181 18.82 -1.80 11.61
C ILE A 181 18.10 -2.96 12.30
N GLY A 182 18.58 -3.39 13.46
CA GLY A 182 17.99 -4.50 14.22
C GLY A 182 16.59 -4.18 14.73
N LEU A 183 16.36 -2.96 15.24
CA LEU A 183 15.05 -2.49 15.67
C LEU A 183 14.02 -2.54 14.52
N CYS A 184 14.39 -2.06 13.33
CA CYS A 184 13.50 -2.07 12.18
C CYS A 184 13.20 -3.50 11.69
N LEU A 185 14.17 -4.42 11.73
CA LEU A 185 13.92 -5.82 11.42
C LEU A 185 12.88 -6.44 12.37
N GLY A 186 13.02 -6.16 13.68
CA GLY A 186 12.03 -6.58 14.67
C GLY A 186 10.64 -6.00 14.41
N LEU A 187 10.53 -4.70 14.12
CA LEU A 187 9.26 -4.05 13.81
C LEU A 187 8.61 -4.62 12.53
N ILE A 188 9.38 -4.86 11.47
CA ILE A 188 8.87 -5.50 10.24
C ILE A 188 8.32 -6.89 10.56
N THR A 189 9.04 -7.67 11.38
CA THR A 189 8.59 -8.99 11.83
C THR A 189 7.28 -8.87 12.64
N PHE A 190 7.18 -7.87 13.51
CA PHE A 190 6.02 -7.64 14.36
C PHE A 190 4.79 -7.10 13.60
N ILE A 191 4.96 -6.63 12.36
CA ILE A 191 3.88 -6.20 11.46
C ILE A 191 3.44 -7.36 10.56
N LYS A 192 4.37 -8.03 9.87
CA LYS A 192 4.03 -8.95 8.77
C LYS A 192 4.84 -10.26 8.77
N GLY A 193 5.45 -10.63 9.90
CA GLY A 193 6.11 -11.92 10.09
C GLY A 193 7.20 -12.22 9.04
N LEU A 194 7.04 -13.30 8.28
CA LEU A 194 8.05 -13.82 7.36
C LEU A 194 8.46 -12.89 6.20
N LEU A 195 7.73 -11.80 5.95
CA LEU A 195 8.16 -10.81 4.94
C LEU A 195 9.49 -10.13 5.30
N VAL A 196 9.90 -10.17 6.57
CA VAL A 196 11.22 -9.69 6.98
C VAL A 196 12.36 -10.42 6.24
N VAL A 197 12.20 -11.69 5.89
CA VAL A 197 13.25 -12.51 5.28
C VAL A 197 13.71 -11.95 3.92
N PRO A 198 12.85 -11.76 2.90
CA PRO A 198 13.29 -11.15 1.65
C PRO A 198 13.83 -9.72 1.81
N LEU A 199 13.28 -8.92 2.72
CA LEU A 199 13.77 -7.56 2.96
C LEU A 199 15.14 -7.55 3.66
N ALA A 200 15.36 -8.43 4.64
CA ALA A 200 16.67 -8.63 5.28
C ALA A 200 17.71 -9.17 4.27
N THR A 201 17.30 -10.05 3.36
CA THR A 201 18.16 -10.56 2.29
C THR A 201 18.60 -9.45 1.34
N ILE A 202 17.71 -8.53 0.97
CA ILE A 202 18.06 -7.34 0.18
C ILE A 202 19.08 -6.47 0.94
N ALA A 203 18.82 -6.19 2.21
CA ALA A 203 19.71 -5.39 3.04
C ALA A 203 21.09 -6.04 3.19
N LEU A 204 21.14 -7.35 3.43
CA LEU A 204 22.38 -8.12 3.54
C LEU A 204 23.15 -8.13 2.21
N SER A 205 22.47 -8.39 1.10
CA SER A 205 23.07 -8.36 -0.25
C SER A 205 23.64 -6.98 -0.55
N PHE A 206 22.97 -5.92 -0.13
CA PHE A 206 23.47 -4.57 -0.27
C PHE A 206 24.70 -4.31 0.62
N ILE A 207 24.71 -4.78 1.89
CA ILE A 207 25.87 -4.68 2.79
C ILE A 207 27.10 -5.35 2.15
N ILE A 208 26.92 -6.51 1.50
CA ILE A 208 27.99 -7.24 0.81
C ILE A 208 28.49 -6.46 -0.41
N ALA A 209 27.57 -6.04 -1.28
CA ALA A 209 27.90 -5.31 -2.51
C ALA A 209 28.58 -3.94 -2.23
N ASP A 210 28.18 -3.29 -1.16
CA ASP A 210 28.70 -2.01 -0.70
C ASP A 210 29.96 -2.15 0.18
N LYS A 211 30.46 -3.38 0.36
CA LYS A 211 31.66 -3.73 1.14
C LYS A 211 31.61 -3.26 2.61
N GLN A 212 30.41 -3.23 3.20
CA GLN A 212 30.17 -2.76 4.57
C GLN A 212 30.03 -3.90 5.60
N LEU A 213 30.67 -5.05 5.38
CA LEU A 213 30.57 -6.24 6.25
C LEU A 213 30.94 -5.96 7.73
N LYS A 214 31.70 -4.89 7.99
CA LYS A 214 32.01 -4.43 9.37
C LYS A 214 30.75 -4.11 10.20
N ILE A 215 29.61 -3.81 9.55
CA ILE A 215 28.33 -3.58 10.23
C ILE A 215 27.88 -4.83 10.98
N LEU A 216 28.09 -6.02 10.40
CA LEU A 216 27.73 -7.30 11.02
C LEU A 216 28.58 -7.62 12.27
N LYS A 217 29.75 -6.99 12.42
CA LYS A 217 30.61 -7.10 13.61
C LYS A 217 30.31 -6.01 14.65
N ASN A 218 29.40 -5.08 14.35
CA ASN A 218 29.09 -3.95 15.22
C ASN A 218 28.19 -4.41 16.38
N ARG A 219 28.59 -4.17 17.64
CA ARG A 219 27.81 -4.51 18.84
C ARG A 219 26.42 -3.86 18.84
N TYR A 220 26.28 -2.65 18.30
CA TYR A 220 25.00 -1.95 18.24
C TYR A 220 24.01 -2.61 17.27
N PHE A 221 24.48 -3.25 16.20
CA PHE A 221 23.65 -4.06 15.33
C PHE A 221 23.00 -5.22 16.08
N TRP A 222 23.80 -5.98 16.84
CA TRP A 222 23.30 -7.12 17.64
C TRP A 222 22.43 -6.67 18.79
N LEU A 223 22.78 -5.57 19.46
CA LEU A 223 21.93 -4.97 20.49
C LEU A 223 20.56 -4.57 19.91
N GLY A 224 20.55 -3.94 18.73
CA GLY A 224 19.32 -3.60 18.03
C GLY A 224 18.49 -4.82 17.65
N LEU A 225 19.13 -5.91 17.19
CA LEU A 225 18.45 -7.18 16.90
C LEU A 225 17.79 -7.77 18.15
N ILE A 226 18.51 -7.80 19.27
CA ILE A 226 17.98 -8.31 20.53
C ILE A 226 16.77 -7.47 20.96
N ILE A 227 16.95 -6.15 21.13
CA ILE A 227 15.89 -5.25 21.62
C ILE A 227 14.69 -5.25 20.67
N GLY A 228 14.93 -5.19 19.35
CA GLY A 228 13.86 -5.13 18.35
C GLY A 228 13.04 -6.42 18.25
N ASN A 229 13.66 -7.57 18.53
CA ASN A 229 12.95 -8.85 18.45
C ASN A 229 12.36 -9.31 19.79
N LEU A 230 12.74 -8.71 20.93
CA LEU A 230 12.17 -9.08 22.24
C LEU A 230 10.62 -9.04 22.26
N PRO A 231 9.94 -7.97 21.79
CA PRO A 231 8.48 -7.93 21.84
C PRO A 231 7.83 -9.02 20.99
N ILE A 232 8.36 -9.30 19.80
CA ILE A 232 7.79 -10.32 18.92
C ILE A 232 8.09 -11.74 19.43
N ILE A 233 9.27 -11.98 20.00
CA ILE A 233 9.60 -13.25 20.62
C ILE A 233 8.68 -13.50 21.81
N ALA A 234 8.49 -12.49 22.67
CA ALA A 234 7.56 -12.60 23.81
C ALA A 234 6.14 -12.91 23.33
N TRP A 235 5.66 -12.22 22.28
CA TRP A 235 4.33 -12.48 21.73
C TRP A 235 4.23 -13.87 21.10
N TYR A 236 5.21 -14.31 20.30
CA TYR A 236 5.22 -15.66 19.73
C TYR A 236 5.25 -16.74 20.80
N THR A 237 6.02 -16.54 21.85
CA THR A 237 6.07 -17.48 22.99
C THR A 237 4.72 -17.57 23.69
N ALA A 238 4.07 -16.44 23.97
CA ALA A 238 2.74 -16.40 24.56
C ALA A 238 1.69 -17.11 23.69
N GLN A 239 1.68 -16.83 22.36
CA GLN A 239 0.79 -17.50 21.42
C GLN A 239 1.03 -19.01 21.38
N TRP A 240 2.30 -19.43 21.35
CA TRP A 240 2.65 -20.86 21.33
C TRP A 240 2.26 -21.56 22.63
N GLN A 241 2.50 -20.96 23.78
CA GLN A 241 2.10 -21.51 25.08
C GLN A 241 0.57 -21.65 25.20
N HIS A 242 -0.19 -20.71 24.63
CA HIS A 242 -1.64 -20.69 24.73
C HIS A 242 -2.34 -21.57 23.68
N TYR A 243 -1.88 -21.59 22.43
CA TYR A 243 -2.53 -22.27 21.30
C TYR A 243 -1.74 -23.49 20.78
N GLY A 244 -0.52 -23.73 21.26
CA GLY A 244 0.30 -24.88 20.90
C GLY A 244 0.67 -24.95 19.42
N SER A 245 0.64 -26.16 18.88
CA SER A 245 0.98 -26.45 17.47
C SER A 245 0.05 -25.78 16.47
N THR A 246 -1.21 -25.52 16.83
CA THR A 246 -2.18 -24.83 15.95
C THR A 246 -1.67 -23.45 15.54
N PHE A 247 -1.10 -22.70 16.49
CA PHE A 247 -0.51 -21.40 16.16
C PHE A 247 0.65 -21.53 15.15
N LEU A 248 1.57 -22.46 15.37
CA LEU A 248 2.71 -22.67 14.50
C LEU A 248 2.28 -23.05 13.07
N GLN A 249 1.29 -23.96 12.95
CA GLN A 249 0.75 -24.38 11.68
C GLN A 249 0.09 -23.21 10.93
N VAL A 250 -0.83 -22.51 11.57
CA VAL A 250 -1.55 -21.41 10.92
C VAL A 250 -0.61 -20.27 10.55
N HIS A 251 0.27 -19.86 11.48
CA HIS A 251 1.07 -18.66 11.30
C HIS A 251 2.25 -18.86 10.34
N PHE A 252 2.99 -19.95 10.46
CA PHE A 252 4.21 -20.19 9.66
C PHE A 252 3.93 -21.04 8.43
N GLN A 253 3.14 -22.12 8.54
CA GLN A 253 2.88 -23.00 7.41
C GLN A 253 1.90 -22.35 6.44
N ASN A 254 0.66 -22.08 6.87
CA ASN A 254 -0.41 -21.62 5.97
C ASN A 254 -0.18 -20.18 5.47
N GLN A 255 0.28 -19.26 6.33
CA GLN A 255 0.51 -17.86 5.96
C GLN A 255 1.89 -17.58 5.35
N GLY A 256 2.84 -18.49 5.49
CA GLY A 256 4.21 -18.34 5.01
C GLY A 256 4.57 -19.32 3.91
N LEU A 257 4.87 -20.57 4.28
CA LEU A 257 5.46 -21.55 3.36
C LEU A 257 4.50 -21.96 2.24
N GLU A 258 3.22 -22.14 2.52
CA GLU A 258 2.23 -22.53 1.51
C GLU A 258 2.06 -21.46 0.43
N ARG A 259 2.10 -20.17 0.78
CA ARG A 259 1.99 -19.06 -0.18
C ARG A 259 3.18 -18.99 -1.15
N ILE A 260 4.34 -19.55 -0.78
CA ILE A 260 5.51 -19.65 -1.66
C ILE A 260 5.34 -20.82 -2.63
N SER A 261 4.89 -21.98 -2.14
CA SER A 261 4.89 -23.25 -2.85
C SER A 261 3.56 -23.56 -3.57
N GLN A 262 2.44 -22.99 -3.11
CA GLN A 262 1.10 -23.27 -3.61
C GLN A 262 0.34 -21.96 -3.93
N ALA A 263 -0.62 -22.06 -4.85
CA ALA A 263 -1.55 -20.97 -5.11
C ALA A 263 -2.68 -21.00 -4.06
N VAL A 264 -2.63 -20.12 -3.08
CA VAL A 264 -3.65 -20.00 -2.04
C VAL A 264 -4.80 -19.14 -2.55
N GLU A 265 -6.05 -19.51 -2.23
CA GLU A 265 -7.28 -18.76 -2.58
C GLU A 265 -7.45 -18.50 -4.09
N GLY A 266 -6.92 -19.38 -4.95
CA GLY A 266 -7.03 -19.23 -6.41
C GLY A 266 -6.12 -18.18 -7.04
N HIS A 267 -5.21 -17.55 -6.28
CA HIS A 267 -4.31 -16.49 -6.76
C HIS A 267 -3.10 -17.04 -7.53
N ASN A 268 -3.35 -17.86 -8.55
CA ASN A 268 -2.31 -18.38 -9.44
C ASN A 268 -2.17 -17.47 -10.67
N GLN A 269 -1.15 -16.61 -10.65
CA GLN A 269 -0.85 -15.69 -11.74
C GLN A 269 0.52 -16.02 -12.38
N PRO A 270 0.73 -15.68 -13.67
CA PRO A 270 2.00 -15.95 -14.36
C PRO A 270 3.18 -15.17 -13.75
N ALA A 271 4.42 -15.61 -14.03
CA ALA A 271 5.62 -14.97 -13.48
C ALA A 271 5.75 -13.48 -13.83
N TRP A 272 5.23 -13.06 -14.99
CA TRP A 272 5.24 -11.66 -15.45
C TRP A 272 4.10 -10.79 -14.87
N PHE A 273 3.27 -11.31 -13.99
CA PHE A 273 2.13 -10.59 -13.40
C PHE A 273 2.51 -9.19 -12.89
N TYR A 274 3.61 -9.10 -12.16
CA TYR A 274 4.05 -7.82 -11.59
C TYR A 274 4.57 -6.81 -12.62
N LEU A 275 5.02 -7.26 -13.80
CA LEU A 275 5.34 -6.35 -14.91
C LEU A 275 4.08 -5.69 -15.45
N LEU A 276 2.97 -6.42 -15.52
CA LEU A 276 1.67 -5.85 -15.90
C LEU A 276 1.17 -4.85 -14.85
N GLU A 277 1.36 -5.14 -13.57
CA GLU A 277 1.01 -4.21 -12.48
C GLU A 277 1.82 -2.90 -12.58
N LEU A 278 3.11 -2.97 -12.94
CA LEU A 278 3.92 -1.77 -13.21
C LEU A 278 3.37 -0.99 -14.41
N ILE A 279 3.06 -1.66 -15.51
CA ILE A 279 2.52 -1.01 -16.72
C ILE A 279 1.20 -0.30 -16.42
N LYS A 280 0.30 -0.95 -15.69
CA LYS A 280 -1.03 -0.40 -15.35
C LYS A 280 -0.96 0.85 -14.46
N TYR A 281 -0.07 0.86 -13.47
CA TYR A 281 -0.22 1.80 -12.35
C TYR A 281 0.95 2.76 -12.15
N THR A 282 2.04 2.67 -12.92
CA THR A 282 3.21 3.53 -12.71
C THR A 282 3.49 4.55 -13.82
N LEU A 283 2.62 4.64 -14.85
CA LEU A 283 2.72 5.72 -15.82
C LEU A 283 2.46 7.09 -15.16
N PRO A 284 3.16 8.15 -15.59
CA PRO A 284 4.17 8.19 -16.66
C PRO A 284 5.59 7.78 -16.24
N TRP A 285 5.82 7.45 -14.96
CA TRP A 285 7.16 7.21 -14.39
C TRP A 285 7.84 5.98 -15.00
N LEU A 286 7.08 4.96 -15.41
CA LEU A 286 7.60 3.77 -16.09
C LEU A 286 8.46 4.10 -17.31
N LEU A 287 8.14 5.20 -18.01
CA LEU A 287 8.88 5.65 -19.19
C LEU A 287 10.36 5.94 -18.91
N PHE A 288 10.68 6.28 -17.67
CA PHE A 288 12.03 6.63 -17.25
C PHE A 288 12.72 5.49 -16.50
N TRP A 289 11.99 4.48 -16.09
CA TRP A 289 12.49 3.40 -15.22
C TRP A 289 13.57 2.56 -15.89
N PHE A 290 13.34 2.11 -17.14
CA PHE A 290 14.31 1.29 -17.87
C PHE A 290 15.64 2.02 -18.11
N GLY A 291 15.58 3.32 -18.44
CA GLY A 291 16.77 4.16 -18.56
C GLY A 291 17.51 4.32 -17.25
N GLY A 292 16.77 4.45 -16.13
CA GLY A 292 17.35 4.50 -14.79
C GLY A 292 18.01 3.18 -14.38
N LEU A 293 17.42 2.04 -14.72
CA LEU A 293 18.03 0.71 -14.50
C LEU A 293 19.31 0.54 -15.33
N TYR A 294 19.31 1.00 -16.57
CA TYR A 294 20.51 0.97 -17.41
C TYR A 294 21.64 1.82 -16.80
N LEU A 295 21.35 3.02 -16.32
CA LEU A 295 22.32 3.86 -15.62
C LEU A 295 22.83 3.20 -14.33
N ALA A 296 21.94 2.58 -13.55
CA ALA A 296 22.29 1.81 -12.36
C ALA A 296 23.22 0.62 -12.70
N TRP A 297 22.96 -0.06 -13.82
CA TRP A 297 23.83 -1.13 -14.32
C TRP A 297 25.22 -0.63 -14.70
N GLN A 298 25.32 0.50 -15.43
CA GLN A 298 26.60 1.13 -15.74
C GLN A 298 27.38 1.52 -14.48
N LYS A 299 26.69 1.89 -13.42
CA LYS A 299 27.25 2.33 -12.13
C LYS A 299 27.07 1.30 -11.01
N ARG A 300 26.96 0.01 -11.35
CA ARG A 300 26.70 -1.10 -10.40
C ARG A 300 27.73 -1.27 -9.28
N THR A 301 28.91 -0.70 -9.46
CA THR A 301 29.96 -0.68 -8.42
C THR A 301 29.81 0.46 -7.41
N THR A 302 28.90 1.40 -7.64
CA THR A 302 28.57 2.47 -6.70
C THR A 302 27.45 2.01 -5.76
N SER A 303 27.37 2.59 -4.56
CA SER A 303 26.34 2.26 -3.57
C SER A 303 24.93 2.40 -4.12
N TRP A 304 24.63 3.50 -4.83
CA TRP A 304 23.28 3.71 -5.37
C TRP A 304 22.92 2.75 -6.51
N GLY A 305 23.91 2.46 -7.40
CA GLY A 305 23.67 1.51 -8.50
C GLY A 305 23.43 0.10 -7.98
N ALA A 306 24.24 -0.35 -7.00
CA ALA A 306 24.06 -1.63 -6.33
C ALA A 306 22.71 -1.73 -5.63
N LEU A 307 22.31 -0.71 -4.84
CA LEU A 307 21.04 -0.74 -4.11
C LEU A 307 19.83 -0.81 -5.06
N ILE A 308 19.81 0.00 -6.12
CA ILE A 308 18.74 -0.01 -7.12
C ILE A 308 18.60 -1.40 -7.77
N LEU A 309 19.72 -1.99 -8.19
CA LEU A 309 19.70 -3.28 -8.87
C LEU A 309 19.32 -4.43 -7.94
N ILE A 310 19.91 -4.49 -6.74
CA ILE A 310 19.59 -5.53 -5.75
C ILE A 310 18.14 -5.42 -5.32
N GLY A 311 17.66 -4.22 -5.01
CA GLY A 311 16.29 -3.98 -4.61
C GLY A 311 15.29 -4.27 -5.73
N THR A 312 15.61 -3.92 -6.97
CA THR A 312 14.73 -4.16 -8.11
C THR A 312 14.74 -5.62 -8.54
N VAL A 313 15.91 -6.13 -8.94
CA VAL A 313 16.02 -7.48 -9.53
C VAL A 313 15.82 -8.55 -8.45
N GLY A 314 16.42 -8.36 -7.28
CA GLY A 314 16.28 -9.30 -6.16
C GLY A 314 14.84 -9.42 -5.69
N TYR A 315 14.17 -8.29 -5.40
CA TYR A 315 12.80 -8.33 -4.91
C TYR A 315 11.79 -8.79 -5.96
N LEU A 316 11.87 -8.25 -7.19
CA LEU A 316 11.00 -8.66 -8.29
C LEU A 316 11.18 -10.15 -8.61
N GLY A 317 12.41 -10.66 -8.55
CA GLY A 317 12.70 -12.09 -8.71
C GLY A 317 11.99 -12.94 -7.65
N VAL A 318 12.11 -12.57 -6.38
CA VAL A 318 11.46 -13.32 -5.29
C VAL A 318 9.95 -13.38 -5.48
N ILE A 319 9.28 -12.25 -5.66
CA ILE A 319 7.80 -12.22 -5.77
C ILE A 319 7.29 -12.88 -7.06
N SER A 320 8.08 -12.85 -8.15
CA SER A 320 7.73 -13.50 -9.41
C SER A 320 7.81 -15.02 -9.34
N LEU A 321 8.71 -15.56 -8.50
CA LEU A 321 8.85 -17.00 -8.27
C LEU A 321 7.80 -17.57 -7.31
N MET A 322 7.19 -16.76 -6.45
CA MET A 322 6.11 -17.21 -5.57
C MET A 322 4.91 -17.71 -6.38
N LYS A 323 4.23 -18.74 -5.90
CA LYS A 323 2.99 -19.26 -6.53
C LYS A 323 1.79 -18.35 -6.28
N THR A 324 1.58 -17.93 -5.04
CA THR A 324 0.53 -16.96 -4.71
C THR A 324 0.99 -15.55 -5.08
N LYS A 325 0.24 -14.86 -5.93
CA LYS A 325 0.55 -13.48 -6.36
C LYS A 325 -0.62 -12.55 -6.06
N LEU A 326 -0.36 -11.56 -5.21
CA LEU A 326 -1.31 -10.50 -4.88
C LEU A 326 -0.76 -9.15 -5.35
N PRO A 327 -1.61 -8.23 -5.83
CA PRO A 327 -1.16 -6.95 -6.40
C PRO A 327 -0.27 -6.13 -5.45
N TRP A 328 -0.53 -6.17 -4.15
CA TRP A 328 0.24 -5.40 -3.16
C TRP A 328 1.58 -6.03 -2.76
N TYR A 329 1.89 -7.26 -3.18
CA TYR A 329 3.21 -7.84 -2.92
C TYR A 329 4.34 -7.08 -3.63
N ILE A 330 4.04 -6.31 -4.68
CA ILE A 330 5.00 -5.46 -5.37
C ILE A 330 5.41 -4.21 -4.57
N MET A 331 4.70 -3.84 -3.52
CA MET A 331 4.88 -2.58 -2.80
C MET A 331 6.33 -2.27 -2.38
N PRO A 332 7.15 -3.22 -1.86
CA PRO A 332 8.54 -2.97 -1.52
C PRO A 332 9.46 -2.66 -2.70
N LEU A 333 9.01 -2.85 -3.94
CA LEU A 333 9.76 -2.48 -5.14
C LEU A 333 9.77 -0.96 -5.40
N TYR A 334 8.69 -0.26 -5.03
CA TYR A 334 8.49 1.14 -5.43
C TYR A 334 9.55 2.13 -4.94
N PRO A 335 10.19 2.01 -3.77
CA PRO A 335 11.33 2.83 -3.41
C PRO A 335 12.50 2.72 -4.41
N PHE A 336 12.84 1.52 -4.83
CA PHE A 336 13.92 1.27 -5.81
C PHE A 336 13.52 1.71 -7.21
N PHE A 337 12.25 1.55 -7.57
CA PHE A 337 11.66 2.11 -8.78
C PHE A 337 11.83 3.62 -8.82
N ALA A 338 11.46 4.32 -7.76
CA ALA A 338 11.55 5.76 -7.66
C ALA A 338 13.00 6.27 -7.72
N LEU A 339 13.94 5.56 -7.07
CA LEU A 339 15.38 5.85 -7.17
C LEU A 339 15.89 5.71 -8.62
N ALA A 340 15.52 4.64 -9.32
CA ALA A 340 15.91 4.42 -10.72
C ALA A 340 15.35 5.52 -11.63
N VAL A 341 14.06 5.83 -11.51
CA VAL A 341 13.42 6.93 -12.27
C VAL A 341 14.13 8.25 -12.00
N ALA A 342 14.41 8.56 -10.73
CA ALA A 342 15.07 9.82 -10.35
C ALA A 342 16.45 9.99 -11.01
N VAL A 343 17.25 8.94 -11.06
CA VAL A 343 18.57 8.97 -11.72
C VAL A 343 18.42 9.34 -13.21
N GLN A 344 17.45 8.75 -13.89
CA GLN A 344 17.17 9.06 -15.30
C GLN A 344 16.68 10.50 -15.48
N LEU A 345 15.80 10.99 -14.60
CA LEU A 345 15.31 12.35 -14.64
C LEU A 345 16.43 13.37 -14.41
N VAL A 346 17.37 13.08 -13.49
CA VAL A 346 18.55 13.93 -13.26
C VAL A 346 19.45 13.98 -14.50
N GLU A 347 19.60 12.88 -15.22
CA GLU A 347 20.37 12.84 -16.47
C GLU A 347 19.75 13.79 -17.53
N PHE A 348 18.42 13.79 -17.66
CA PHE A 348 17.74 14.75 -18.55
C PHE A 348 17.83 16.19 -18.06
N TRP A 349 17.74 16.40 -16.74
CA TRP A 349 17.81 17.74 -16.17
C TRP A 349 19.16 18.42 -16.41
N LYS A 350 20.25 17.67 -16.20
CA LYS A 350 21.62 18.24 -16.25
C LYS A 350 22.21 18.29 -17.63
N ASN A 351 22.08 17.23 -18.39
CA ASN A 351 22.83 17.06 -19.62
C ASN A 351 22.11 17.63 -20.85
N GLY A 352 20.89 18.14 -20.69
CA GLY A 352 20.09 18.65 -21.80
C GLY A 352 19.93 17.61 -22.94
N LYS A 353 20.09 16.31 -22.59
CA LYS A 353 19.91 15.22 -23.56
C LYS A 353 18.50 15.29 -24.13
N ARG A 354 18.41 15.13 -25.44
CA ARG A 354 17.11 15.04 -26.10
C ARG A 354 16.36 13.82 -25.56
N LEU A 355 15.11 14.00 -25.14
CA LEU A 355 14.25 12.87 -24.89
C LEU A 355 14.13 12.03 -26.18
N PRO A 356 14.25 10.71 -26.08
CA PRO A 356 13.92 9.84 -27.18
C PRO A 356 12.53 10.16 -27.73
N ARG A 357 12.37 10.22 -29.05
CA ARG A 357 11.11 10.59 -29.69
C ARG A 357 9.92 9.75 -29.22
N PHE A 358 10.15 8.46 -28.97
CA PHE A 358 9.09 7.55 -28.50
C PHE A 358 8.52 7.98 -27.14
N LEU A 359 9.33 8.51 -26.20
CA LEU A 359 8.83 9.02 -24.91
C LEU A 359 7.91 10.23 -25.11
N THR A 360 8.27 11.14 -26.01
CA THR A 360 7.43 12.30 -26.34
C THR A 360 6.11 11.85 -27.00
N ILE A 361 6.16 10.82 -27.85
CA ILE A 361 4.96 10.23 -28.46
C ILE A 361 4.06 9.61 -27.41
N ILE A 362 4.61 8.82 -26.46
CA ILE A 362 3.82 8.20 -25.41
C ILE A 362 3.18 9.26 -24.49
N LEU A 363 3.92 10.33 -24.13
CA LEU A 363 3.32 11.45 -23.39
C LEU A 363 2.17 12.10 -24.20
N GLY A 364 2.31 12.21 -25.52
CA GLY A 364 1.24 12.66 -26.42
C GLY A 364 0.03 11.71 -26.43
N LEU A 365 0.25 10.40 -26.43
CA LEU A 365 -0.83 9.41 -26.33
C LEU A 365 -1.55 9.46 -24.98
N LEU A 366 -0.84 9.78 -23.89
CA LEU A 366 -1.47 9.97 -22.57
C LEU A 366 -2.39 11.20 -22.54
N VAL A 367 -2.20 12.19 -23.44
CA VAL A 367 -3.19 13.27 -23.62
C VAL A 367 -4.51 12.71 -24.09
N LEU A 368 -4.49 11.78 -25.05
CA LEU A 368 -5.71 11.14 -25.55
C LEU A 368 -6.43 10.36 -24.44
N VAL A 369 -5.68 9.69 -23.54
CA VAL A 369 -6.27 9.02 -22.38
C VAL A 369 -6.99 10.04 -21.48
N GLY A 370 -6.42 11.20 -21.24
CA GLY A 370 -7.08 12.28 -20.49
C GLY A 370 -8.35 12.79 -21.19
N LEU A 371 -8.31 12.99 -22.51
CA LEU A 371 -9.47 13.45 -23.30
C LEU A 371 -10.58 12.40 -23.38
N ILE A 372 -10.23 11.13 -23.56
CA ILE A 372 -11.20 10.02 -23.56
C ILE A 372 -11.84 9.88 -22.16
N GLY A 373 -11.04 9.98 -21.09
CA GLY A 373 -11.56 10.00 -19.73
C GLY A 373 -12.52 11.15 -19.49
N LEU A 374 -12.19 12.36 -19.97
CA LEU A 374 -13.08 13.52 -19.89
C LEU A 374 -14.40 13.26 -20.60
N ALA A 375 -14.35 12.78 -21.84
CA ALA A 375 -15.56 12.44 -22.60
C ALA A 375 -16.42 11.38 -21.88
N TYR A 376 -15.80 10.35 -21.34
CA TYR A 376 -16.47 9.30 -20.55
C TYR A 376 -17.20 9.89 -19.32
N PHE A 377 -16.51 10.71 -18.54
CA PHE A 377 -17.09 11.32 -17.34
C PHE A 377 -18.10 12.45 -17.63
N ILE A 378 -18.19 12.93 -18.86
CA ILE A 378 -19.26 13.84 -19.29
C ILE A 378 -20.48 13.05 -19.76
N LEU A 379 -20.27 11.97 -20.56
CA LEU A 379 -21.34 11.33 -21.31
C LEU A 379 -21.92 10.07 -20.63
N ALA A 380 -21.06 9.28 -19.97
CA ALA A 380 -21.43 7.95 -19.47
C ALA A 380 -21.58 7.88 -17.94
N ASP A 381 -20.67 8.52 -17.20
CA ASP A 381 -20.65 8.48 -15.74
C ASP A 381 -20.27 9.87 -15.17
N PRO A 382 -21.24 10.80 -15.05
CA PRO A 382 -20.97 12.19 -14.66
C PRO A 382 -20.36 12.32 -13.26
N GLN A 383 -19.04 12.53 -13.21
CA GLN A 383 -18.28 12.73 -11.96
C GLN A 383 -17.43 14.00 -12.07
N PRO A 384 -17.86 15.16 -11.51
CA PRO A 384 -17.18 16.45 -11.71
C PRO A 384 -15.69 16.44 -11.31
N VAL A 385 -15.34 15.76 -10.20
CA VAL A 385 -13.96 15.65 -9.75
C VAL A 385 -13.08 14.90 -10.77
N LEU A 386 -13.60 13.82 -11.36
CA LEU A 386 -12.87 13.02 -12.36
C LEU A 386 -12.83 13.72 -13.72
N MET A 387 -13.81 14.58 -14.05
CA MET A 387 -13.73 15.48 -15.22
C MET A 387 -12.57 16.45 -15.08
N VAL A 388 -12.45 17.14 -13.93
CA VAL A 388 -11.35 18.08 -13.67
C VAL A 388 -10.01 17.33 -13.66
N MET A 389 -9.96 16.14 -13.04
CA MET A 389 -8.77 15.29 -13.05
C MET A 389 -8.33 14.95 -14.48
N SER A 390 -9.27 14.57 -15.35
CA SER A 390 -8.99 14.22 -16.76
C SER A 390 -8.43 15.40 -17.55
N VAL A 391 -8.94 16.62 -17.31
CA VAL A 391 -8.40 17.86 -17.92
C VAL A 391 -6.97 18.09 -17.44
N ILE A 392 -6.70 17.94 -16.12
CA ILE A 392 -5.34 18.12 -15.57
C ILE A 392 -4.38 17.08 -16.13
N VAL A 393 -4.81 15.81 -16.30
CA VAL A 393 -4.00 14.79 -16.98
C VAL A 393 -3.65 15.23 -18.40
N ALA A 394 -4.63 15.63 -19.21
CA ALA A 394 -4.40 16.07 -20.58
C ALA A 394 -3.45 17.28 -20.67
N LEU A 395 -3.66 18.29 -19.83
CA LEU A 395 -2.80 19.48 -19.76
C LEU A 395 -1.37 19.14 -19.31
N THR A 396 -1.24 18.32 -18.26
CA THR A 396 0.06 17.89 -17.73
C THR A 396 0.86 17.12 -18.77
N MET A 397 0.24 16.12 -19.41
CA MET A 397 0.90 15.30 -20.42
C MET A 397 1.23 16.11 -21.68
N GLY A 398 0.30 16.95 -22.13
CA GLY A 398 0.49 17.80 -23.32
C GLY A 398 1.59 18.85 -23.15
N THR A 399 1.58 19.57 -22.03
CA THR A 399 2.62 20.56 -21.73
C THR A 399 3.98 19.91 -21.51
N SER A 400 4.01 18.73 -20.87
CA SER A 400 5.25 17.96 -20.69
C SER A 400 5.78 17.44 -22.02
N ALA A 401 4.94 16.91 -22.91
CA ALA A 401 5.34 16.49 -24.26
C ALA A 401 5.90 17.66 -25.08
N TRP A 402 5.25 18.81 -25.03
CA TRP A 402 5.69 20.01 -25.73
C TRP A 402 7.04 20.54 -25.22
N LEU A 403 7.23 20.62 -23.88
CA LEU A 403 8.49 21.02 -23.27
C LEU A 403 9.61 20.02 -23.59
N ALA A 404 9.31 18.73 -23.50
CA ALA A 404 10.23 17.65 -23.83
C ALA A 404 10.69 17.70 -25.28
N LYS A 405 9.78 17.98 -26.24
CA LYS A 405 10.11 18.20 -27.66
C LYS A 405 11.05 19.38 -27.83
N LYS A 406 10.94 20.41 -27.00
CA LYS A 406 11.84 21.60 -26.99
C LYS A 406 13.13 21.35 -26.17
N ASN A 407 13.40 20.17 -25.71
CA ASN A 407 14.50 19.82 -24.81
C ASN A 407 14.57 20.70 -23.56
N ASN A 408 13.42 21.13 -23.05
CA ASN A 408 13.32 21.92 -21.83
C ASN A 408 13.10 21.02 -20.62
N PRO A 409 14.05 20.92 -19.68
CA PRO A 409 13.95 19.98 -18.54
C PRO A 409 12.82 20.32 -17.56
N LYS A 410 12.19 21.49 -17.67
CA LYS A 410 11.03 21.87 -16.85
C LYS A 410 9.83 20.93 -17.04
N PHE A 411 9.80 20.08 -18.09
CA PHE A 411 8.78 19.05 -18.24
C PHE A 411 8.70 18.15 -17.02
N ILE A 412 9.84 17.91 -16.33
CA ILE A 412 9.90 17.07 -15.11
C ILE A 412 9.08 17.71 -13.97
N ILE A 413 9.23 19.02 -13.78
CA ILE A 413 8.47 19.76 -12.75
C ILE A 413 6.98 19.73 -13.06
N ILE A 414 6.60 19.92 -14.33
CA ILE A 414 5.20 19.86 -14.76
C ILE A 414 4.61 18.47 -14.49
N LEU A 415 5.35 17.39 -14.82
CA LEU A 415 4.92 16.03 -14.52
C LEU A 415 4.73 15.81 -13.01
N LEU A 416 5.70 16.21 -12.19
CA LEU A 416 5.63 16.02 -10.72
C LEU A 416 4.43 16.76 -10.10
N ILE A 417 4.26 18.04 -10.44
CA ILE A 417 3.15 18.85 -9.91
C ILE A 417 1.81 18.32 -10.44
N GLY A 418 1.73 18.08 -11.75
CA GLY A 418 0.50 17.60 -12.37
C GLY A 418 0.06 16.24 -11.80
N MET A 419 0.98 15.28 -11.65
CA MET A 419 0.67 13.98 -11.06
C MET A 419 0.27 14.08 -9.60
N TYR A 420 0.88 15.00 -8.83
CA TYR A 420 0.45 15.24 -7.44
C TYR A 420 -0.99 15.78 -7.38
N LEU A 421 -1.35 16.74 -8.24
CA LEU A 421 -2.71 17.28 -8.32
C LEU A 421 -3.72 16.21 -8.79
N VAL A 422 -3.36 15.42 -9.80
CA VAL A 422 -4.18 14.29 -10.28
C VAL A 422 -4.48 13.31 -9.16
N LEU A 423 -3.45 12.91 -8.40
CA LEU A 423 -3.65 12.01 -7.26
C LEU A 423 -4.48 12.67 -6.14
N GLY A 424 -4.25 13.95 -5.85
CA GLY A 424 -5.07 14.69 -4.88
C GLY A 424 -6.55 14.66 -5.24
N LEU A 425 -6.90 14.94 -6.50
CA LEU A 425 -8.28 14.87 -6.98
C LEU A 425 -8.83 13.43 -6.93
N LEU A 426 -8.04 12.45 -7.36
CA LEU A 426 -8.47 11.05 -7.29
C LEU A 426 -8.79 10.67 -5.84
N MET A 427 -7.97 11.06 -4.87
CA MET A 427 -8.17 10.72 -3.45
C MET A 427 -9.38 11.45 -2.82
N THR A 428 -9.87 12.55 -3.40
CA THR A 428 -11.13 13.18 -2.99
C THR A 428 -12.36 12.53 -3.62
N SER A 429 -12.18 11.76 -4.70
CA SER A 429 -13.27 11.09 -5.42
C SER A 429 -13.75 9.83 -4.67
N LYS A 430 -14.85 9.25 -5.14
CA LYS A 430 -15.33 7.95 -4.68
C LYS A 430 -14.64 6.77 -5.38
N SER A 431 -13.76 7.03 -6.35
CA SER A 431 -13.22 6.03 -7.28
C SER A 431 -11.79 5.59 -6.99
N TRP A 432 -11.21 5.96 -5.83
CA TRP A 432 -9.83 5.57 -5.51
C TRP A 432 -9.69 4.13 -4.93
N ILE A 433 -10.81 3.46 -4.63
CA ILE A 433 -10.86 2.05 -4.24
C ILE A 433 -11.55 1.27 -5.37
N TRP A 434 -10.84 0.38 -6.09
CA TRP A 434 -11.39 -0.34 -7.25
C TRP A 434 -10.85 -1.77 -7.46
N GLU A 435 -10.07 -2.31 -6.55
CA GLU A 435 -9.54 -3.66 -6.70
C GLU A 435 -10.45 -4.72 -6.11
N LEU A 436 -10.35 -5.95 -6.64
CA LEU A 436 -10.96 -7.18 -6.12
C LEU A 436 -12.49 -7.20 -6.14
N ASN A 437 -13.13 -6.56 -7.12
CA ASN A 437 -14.60 -6.49 -7.22
C ASN A 437 -15.29 -5.98 -5.95
N GLU A 438 -14.68 -5.04 -5.27
CA GLU A 438 -15.15 -4.52 -3.97
C GLU A 438 -16.26 -3.45 -4.08
N ALA A 439 -16.91 -3.36 -5.21
CA ALA A 439 -18.08 -2.51 -5.39
C ALA A 439 -19.33 -3.02 -4.64
N PHE A 440 -19.15 -3.74 -3.53
CA PHE A 440 -20.26 -4.19 -2.70
C PHE A 440 -20.82 -3.02 -1.88
N PRO A 441 -22.12 -2.71 -1.98
CA PRO A 441 -22.75 -1.61 -1.26
C PRO A 441 -22.97 -1.98 0.22
N VAL A 442 -21.88 -2.11 0.95
CA VAL A 442 -21.86 -2.68 2.31
C VAL A 442 -22.71 -1.91 3.32
N LYS A 443 -22.71 -0.58 3.25
CA LYS A 443 -23.39 0.25 4.27
C LYS A 443 -24.91 0.10 4.25
N PRO A 444 -25.61 0.19 3.10
CA PRO A 444 -27.06 -0.03 3.06
C PRO A 444 -27.47 -1.44 3.51
N VAL A 445 -26.74 -2.46 3.09
CA VAL A 445 -27.03 -3.85 3.48
C VAL A 445 -26.78 -4.08 4.97
N ALA A 446 -25.68 -3.51 5.51
CA ALA A 446 -25.38 -3.59 6.93
C ALA A 446 -26.41 -2.85 7.80
N ALA A 447 -26.88 -1.69 7.34
CA ALA A 447 -27.94 -0.94 8.02
C ALA A 447 -29.23 -1.76 8.12
N LEU A 448 -29.66 -2.39 7.01
CA LEU A 448 -30.80 -3.29 7.00
C LEU A 448 -30.65 -4.42 8.04
N ILE A 449 -29.48 -5.08 8.08
CA ILE A 449 -29.23 -6.15 9.07
C ILE A 449 -29.32 -5.58 10.49
N ARG A 450 -28.60 -4.50 10.79
CA ARG A 450 -28.51 -3.92 12.14
C ARG A 450 -29.86 -3.47 12.68
N GLU A 451 -30.72 -2.87 11.83
CA GLU A 451 -32.02 -2.33 12.20
C GLU A 451 -33.10 -3.40 12.36
N ARG A 452 -32.96 -4.54 11.68
CA ARG A 452 -33.98 -5.58 11.62
C ARG A 452 -33.62 -6.87 12.37
N THR A 453 -32.47 -6.92 13.02
CA THR A 453 -32.03 -8.10 13.74
C THR A 453 -31.52 -7.78 15.15
N ASN A 454 -31.61 -8.75 16.07
CA ASN A 454 -31.11 -8.62 17.43
C ASN A 454 -29.57 -8.51 17.45
N THR A 455 -29.02 -7.93 18.52
CA THR A 455 -27.57 -7.67 18.66
C THR A 455 -26.70 -8.92 18.54
N ASN A 456 -27.17 -10.08 18.98
CA ASN A 456 -26.43 -11.36 18.93
C ASN A 456 -26.86 -12.25 17.76
N ALA A 457 -27.59 -11.69 16.77
CA ALA A 457 -28.07 -12.47 15.65
C ALA A 457 -26.92 -12.96 14.76
N VAL A 458 -27.01 -14.22 14.34
CA VAL A 458 -26.18 -14.79 13.28
C VAL A 458 -26.96 -14.75 11.99
N ILE A 459 -26.36 -14.18 10.93
CA ILE A 459 -26.96 -14.04 9.61
C ILE A 459 -26.30 -15.04 8.67
N TYR A 460 -27.08 -15.90 8.05
CA TYR A 460 -26.57 -16.80 7.02
C TYR A 460 -26.78 -16.21 5.64
N THR A 461 -25.82 -16.41 4.74
CA THR A 461 -25.87 -15.80 3.41
C THR A 461 -25.35 -16.74 2.32
N SER A 462 -25.82 -16.52 1.09
CA SER A 462 -25.37 -17.23 -0.11
C SER A 462 -24.11 -16.66 -0.76
N PHE A 463 -23.38 -15.76 -0.10
CA PHE A 463 -22.11 -15.29 -0.63
C PHE A 463 -21.12 -16.44 -0.82
N GLY A 464 -20.32 -16.37 -1.88
CA GLY A 464 -19.25 -17.37 -2.11
C GLY A 464 -18.09 -17.29 -1.12
N TYR A 465 -17.99 -16.20 -0.36
CA TYR A 465 -16.95 -15.95 0.61
C TYR A 465 -17.43 -15.00 1.71
N ARG A 466 -16.68 -14.97 2.80
CA ARG A 466 -16.94 -14.09 3.94
C ARG A 466 -16.61 -12.65 3.62
N ARG A 467 -17.45 -11.72 4.09
CA ARG A 467 -17.28 -10.28 3.94
C ARG A 467 -17.03 -9.62 5.29
N PRO A 468 -15.76 -9.47 5.72
CA PRO A 468 -15.43 -8.84 7.01
C PRO A 468 -15.95 -7.40 7.13
N SER A 469 -16.04 -6.65 6.04
CA SER A 469 -16.63 -5.32 6.04
C SER A 469 -18.11 -5.35 6.43
N LEU A 470 -18.87 -6.34 5.96
CA LEU A 470 -20.29 -6.48 6.31
C LEU A 470 -20.46 -6.82 7.80
N ASP A 471 -19.62 -7.71 8.33
CA ASP A 471 -19.58 -8.00 9.76
C ASP A 471 -19.24 -6.76 10.60
N PHE A 472 -18.32 -5.92 10.10
CA PHE A 472 -17.91 -4.69 10.77
C PHE A 472 -19.07 -3.67 10.84
N TYR A 473 -19.74 -3.39 9.73
CA TYR A 473 -20.79 -2.37 9.69
C TYR A 473 -22.13 -2.84 10.26
N SER A 474 -22.47 -4.12 10.10
CA SER A 474 -23.70 -4.68 10.67
C SER A 474 -23.62 -4.95 12.17
N GLU A 475 -22.40 -5.06 12.70
CA GLU A 475 -22.13 -5.50 14.08
C GLU A 475 -22.74 -6.90 14.36
N ARG A 476 -22.89 -7.71 13.32
CA ARG A 476 -23.43 -9.06 13.36
C ARG A 476 -22.44 -10.02 12.72
N GLN A 477 -22.54 -11.28 13.09
CA GLN A 477 -21.79 -12.35 12.43
C GLN A 477 -22.54 -12.77 11.16
N VAL A 478 -21.94 -12.58 9.98
CA VAL A 478 -22.50 -12.97 8.68
C VAL A 478 -21.72 -14.18 8.15
N ILE A 479 -22.39 -15.33 8.02
CA ILE A 479 -21.77 -16.61 7.68
C ILE A 479 -22.18 -17.02 6.27
N PRO A 480 -21.24 -17.10 5.31
CA PRO A 480 -21.52 -17.64 3.99
C PRO A 480 -21.76 -19.15 4.07
N SER A 481 -22.75 -19.64 3.35
CA SER A 481 -23.11 -21.06 3.31
C SER A 481 -23.61 -21.42 1.91
N ASP A 482 -23.33 -22.65 1.49
CA ASP A 482 -23.85 -23.17 0.24
C ASP A 482 -25.37 -23.41 0.31
N THR A 483 -26.02 -23.48 -0.86
CA THR A 483 -27.48 -23.61 -0.99
C THR A 483 -28.05 -24.82 -0.26
N ASN A 484 -27.32 -25.94 -0.23
CA ASN A 484 -27.79 -27.17 0.45
C ASN A 484 -27.73 -27.01 1.96
N THR A 485 -26.66 -26.40 2.47
CA THR A 485 -26.52 -26.09 3.89
C THR A 485 -27.58 -25.07 4.32
N LEU A 486 -27.84 -24.01 3.52
CA LEU A 486 -28.88 -23.04 3.81
C LEU A 486 -30.26 -23.70 3.96
N LYS A 487 -30.63 -24.65 3.07
CA LYS A 487 -31.90 -25.41 3.20
C LYS A 487 -31.98 -26.18 4.50
N LYS A 488 -30.88 -26.85 4.91
CA LYS A 488 -30.84 -27.68 6.11
C LYS A 488 -30.98 -26.85 7.39
N ILE A 489 -30.37 -25.67 7.45
CA ILE A 489 -30.37 -24.84 8.65
C ILE A 489 -31.55 -23.88 8.73
N TRP A 490 -32.39 -23.77 7.68
CA TRP A 490 -33.50 -22.82 7.63
C TRP A 490 -34.45 -22.94 8.83
N SER A 491 -34.81 -24.13 9.20
CA SER A 491 -35.71 -24.39 10.36
C SER A 491 -35.05 -24.11 11.72
N GLN A 492 -33.72 -24.04 11.78
CA GLN A 492 -32.96 -23.89 13.03
C GLN A 492 -32.46 -22.46 13.24
N GLN A 493 -32.35 -21.64 12.18
CA GLN A 493 -31.74 -20.33 12.20
C GLN A 493 -32.74 -19.23 11.86
N SER A 494 -32.58 -18.08 12.51
CA SER A 494 -33.57 -17.01 12.47
C SER A 494 -33.45 -16.06 11.29
N TYR A 495 -32.22 -15.82 10.74
CA TYR A 495 -31.99 -14.75 9.78
C TYR A 495 -31.13 -15.18 8.59
N PHE A 496 -31.61 -14.88 7.38
CA PHE A 496 -30.92 -15.13 6.11
C PHE A 496 -30.84 -13.86 5.27
N LEU A 497 -29.68 -13.58 4.70
CA LEU A 497 -29.46 -12.52 3.72
C LEU A 497 -29.18 -13.15 2.35
N LEU A 498 -30.12 -13.07 1.42
CA LEU A 498 -30.04 -13.76 0.14
C LEU A 498 -30.18 -12.79 -1.02
N ASN A 499 -29.47 -13.07 -2.11
CA ASN A 499 -29.73 -12.41 -3.38
C ASN A 499 -30.98 -13.00 -4.06
N GLN A 500 -31.54 -12.27 -5.04
CA GLN A 500 -32.78 -12.66 -5.72
C GLN A 500 -32.71 -14.05 -6.37
N GLN A 501 -31.57 -14.40 -6.97
CA GLN A 501 -31.37 -15.70 -7.61
C GLN A 501 -31.44 -16.86 -6.60
N THR A 502 -30.75 -16.74 -5.48
CA THR A 502 -30.76 -17.77 -4.42
C THR A 502 -32.11 -17.84 -3.73
N LEU A 503 -32.75 -16.69 -3.51
CA LEU A 503 -34.09 -16.62 -2.91
C LEU A 503 -35.09 -17.44 -3.73
N SER A 504 -35.13 -17.24 -5.07
CA SER A 504 -35.98 -17.96 -5.97
C SER A 504 -35.68 -19.47 -6.03
N ALA A 505 -34.39 -19.85 -5.93
CA ALA A 505 -33.96 -21.25 -5.99
C ALA A 505 -34.25 -22.03 -4.70
N LEU A 506 -34.27 -21.36 -3.55
CA LEU A 506 -34.43 -22.02 -2.25
C LEU A 506 -35.87 -22.34 -1.91
N ASN A 507 -36.86 -21.55 -2.41
CA ASN A 507 -38.30 -21.69 -2.11
C ASN A 507 -38.55 -21.98 -0.61
N LEU A 508 -38.15 -21.05 0.27
CA LEU A 508 -38.15 -21.23 1.72
C LEU A 508 -39.56 -21.11 2.29
N PRO A 509 -40.13 -22.18 2.90
CA PRO A 509 -41.46 -22.12 3.53
C PRO A 509 -41.39 -21.22 4.78
N ASP A 510 -42.53 -20.60 5.13
CA ASP A 510 -42.72 -19.76 6.32
C ASP A 510 -41.70 -18.62 6.46
N SER A 511 -41.22 -18.10 5.30
CA SER A 511 -40.28 -16.97 5.30
C SER A 511 -41.01 -15.64 5.44
N VAL A 512 -40.50 -14.81 6.34
CA VAL A 512 -40.94 -13.41 6.50
C VAL A 512 -39.86 -12.49 6.00
N THR A 513 -40.18 -11.65 5.03
CA THR A 513 -39.26 -10.63 4.52
C THR A 513 -39.19 -9.46 5.51
N LEU A 514 -38.03 -9.22 6.08
CA LEU A 514 -37.77 -8.10 6.98
C LEU A 514 -37.38 -6.81 6.25
N GLY A 515 -36.91 -6.92 5.00
CA GLY A 515 -36.56 -5.80 4.13
C GLY A 515 -35.62 -6.20 3.00
N THR A 516 -35.38 -5.25 2.10
CA THR A 516 -34.47 -5.40 0.96
C THR A 516 -33.50 -4.22 0.88
N ALA A 517 -32.27 -4.48 0.49
CA ALA A 517 -31.28 -3.45 0.22
C ALA A 517 -30.34 -3.93 -0.90
N GLU A 518 -30.14 -3.10 -1.93
CA GLU A 518 -29.15 -3.32 -2.99
C GLU A 518 -29.22 -4.72 -3.65
N GLY A 519 -30.43 -5.23 -3.86
CA GLY A 519 -30.66 -6.55 -4.47
C GLY A 519 -30.52 -7.74 -3.51
N PHE A 520 -30.35 -7.48 -2.23
CA PHE A 520 -30.36 -8.51 -1.16
C PHE A 520 -31.63 -8.40 -0.32
N THR A 521 -32.19 -9.55 0.03
CA THR A 521 -33.38 -9.67 0.87
C THR A 521 -32.99 -10.28 2.20
N LEU A 522 -33.36 -9.62 3.29
CA LEU A 522 -33.22 -10.14 4.64
C LEU A 522 -34.51 -10.87 5.03
N LEU A 523 -34.38 -12.12 5.43
CA LEU A 523 -35.48 -13.01 5.78
C LEU A 523 -35.35 -13.47 7.22
N SER A 524 -36.50 -13.76 7.86
CA SER A 524 -36.61 -14.49 9.11
C SER A 524 -37.54 -15.67 8.95
N HIS A 525 -37.25 -16.78 9.63
CA HIS A 525 -38.15 -17.93 9.71
C HIS A 525 -39.29 -17.68 10.71
N LYS A 526 -39.06 -16.85 11.75
CA LYS A 526 -40.08 -16.46 12.74
C LYS A 526 -40.09 -14.94 12.87
N LEU A 527 -41.26 -14.37 13.10
CA LEU A 527 -41.36 -12.96 13.47
C LEU A 527 -40.44 -12.68 14.66
N PRO A 528 -39.63 -11.62 14.64
CA PRO A 528 -38.90 -11.21 15.83
C PRO A 528 -39.93 -10.88 16.92
N ILE A 529 -39.84 -11.56 18.06
CA ILE A 529 -40.66 -11.29 19.25
C ILE A 529 -40.20 -9.98 19.86
#